data_dbdf1a154df0d3f82b421fb6522669f0
#
_entry.id   dbdf1a154df0d3f82b421fb6522669f0
#
_cell.length_a   1.000
_cell.length_b   1.000
_cell.length_c   1.000
_cell.angle_alpha   90.00
_cell.angle_beta   90.00
_cell.angle_gamma   90.00
#
_symmetry.space_group_name_H-M   'P 1'
#
loop_
_entity.id
_entity.type
_entity.pdbx_description
1 polymer ?
#
loop_
_entity_poly.entity_id
_entity_poly.type
_entity_poly.pdbx_seq_one_letter_code
_entity_poly.pdbx_strand_id
1 'polypeptide(L)'
;MFRPPESRRAVRWAGAATAAGTLVAFGAVAPAAPAHAANPIVTHVYTADPAPLVVGNTMYVYAGRDEAPTGTDTFVMREWRVLSSTDAATWTDHGARAGVGTFDWAGADAWASEVEPRNGRYYWYTSVNGRGPGWMDIGVAVGDSPLGPFTDAKGGPLISDSTPNSSGLNIDPTVFTDDDGQAYIYWGGYWGVRAAKLKPNMIELDGPVVTPQGLTNFWEAPWMFKRNGLYYLMYAANDTGGCVTDSAYACQRYATATSPLGPWTHRGVVLDRVSSTTNHAGVVQFNGQWYVVYHTADAPGGGNFRRSVAVDLLHFNADGTIRKVVPTTTGPPPNPGGGGPPAGTNLAPSATATTSYVSPWESVAALHNGGVPANSADRSNLAYGNWPQQGTQWVEYTWPSARQVNRVATYWFDDGQGIDLPASCQVQYWTGSAYLPVPGQSSCPVAGDTYTVTTFGTVSTTRLRLAVTARPGLSTGLLEWLAYQP
;
A
#
# COMPACT_ATOMS: atom_id res chain seq x y z
N MET A 1 -73.47 -21.63 -48.91
CA MET A 1 -74.91 -21.85 -48.83
C MET A 1 -75.30 -21.68 -47.38
N PHE A 2 -76.21 -20.69 -47.15
CA PHE A 2 -77.13 -20.54 -46.03
C PHE A 2 -76.60 -20.50 -44.58
N ARG A 3 -76.55 -19.37 -44.00
CA ARG A 3 -77.40 -18.53 -43.12
C ARG A 3 -77.93 -19.17 -41.83
N PRO A 4 -78.12 -18.29 -40.82
CA PRO A 4 -78.13 -18.48 -39.37
C PRO A 4 -79.56 -18.65 -38.84
N PRO A 5 -80.01 -18.34 -37.62
CA PRO A 5 -79.51 -17.64 -36.43
C PRO A 5 -79.93 -18.34 -35.11
N GLU A 6 -79.63 -17.82 -33.94
CA GLU A 6 -80.59 -17.17 -33.08
C GLU A 6 -80.01 -16.85 -31.65
N SER A 7 -80.44 -15.76 -31.24
CA SER A 7 -80.21 -15.11 -29.91
C SER A 7 -80.86 -15.86 -28.76
N ARG A 8 -80.26 -15.78 -27.55
CA ARG A 8 -81.04 -15.64 -26.31
C ARG A 8 -80.20 -15.09 -25.11
N ARG A 9 -80.60 -13.93 -24.72
CA ARG A 9 -80.82 -13.40 -23.37
C ARG A 9 -79.77 -13.56 -22.26
N ALA A 10 -79.36 -12.38 -21.84
CA ALA A 10 -78.67 -12.04 -20.61
C ALA A 10 -79.29 -12.58 -19.34
N VAL A 11 -78.54 -13.08 -18.40
CA VAL A 11 -78.82 -13.11 -16.98
C VAL A 11 -77.63 -12.40 -16.27
N ARG A 12 -77.96 -11.28 -15.63
CA ARG A 12 -77.07 -10.56 -14.73
C ARG A 12 -76.98 -11.32 -13.41
N TRP A 13 -75.81 -11.70 -13.00
CA TRP A 13 -75.47 -12.01 -11.63
C TRP A 13 -74.39 -11.03 -11.14
N ALA A 14 -74.76 -10.28 -10.06
CA ALA A 14 -73.84 -9.44 -9.34
C ALA A 14 -72.92 -10.37 -8.48
N GLY A 15 -71.68 -10.42 -8.75
CA GLY A 15 -70.69 -11.10 -7.94
C GLY A 15 -69.70 -10.10 -7.36
N ALA A 16 -69.64 -10.06 -6.04
CA ALA A 16 -68.72 -9.21 -5.29
C ALA A 16 -67.26 -9.52 -5.66
N ALA A 17 -66.52 -8.52 -6.08
CA ALA A 17 -65.11 -8.62 -6.32
C ALA A 17 -64.38 -8.51 -4.97
N THR A 18 -63.87 -9.60 -4.43
CA THR A 18 -62.86 -9.62 -3.38
C THR A 18 -61.49 -9.31 -4.02
N ALA A 19 -60.99 -8.12 -3.77
CA ALA A 19 -59.63 -7.73 -4.14
C ALA A 19 -58.62 -8.48 -3.21
N ALA A 20 -57.99 -9.54 -3.72
CA ALA A 20 -56.84 -10.14 -3.09
C ALA A 20 -55.62 -9.25 -3.40
N GLY A 21 -55.22 -8.41 -2.44
CA GLY A 21 -54.01 -7.64 -2.50
C GLY A 21 -52.80 -8.58 -2.33
N THR A 22 -52.04 -8.81 -3.41
CA THR A 22 -50.75 -9.48 -3.36
C THR A 22 -49.73 -8.51 -2.76
N LEU A 23 -49.38 -8.68 -1.48
CA LEU A 23 -48.21 -8.03 -0.89
C LEU A 23 -46.94 -8.60 -1.54
N VAL A 24 -46.35 -7.87 -2.46
CA VAL A 24 -45.00 -8.12 -2.91
C VAL A 24 -44.06 -7.64 -1.80
N ALA A 25 -43.57 -8.57 -0.99
CA ALA A 25 -42.49 -8.29 -0.07
C ALA A 25 -41.22 -7.96 -0.88
N PHE A 26 -40.85 -6.70 -0.97
CA PHE A 26 -39.50 -6.29 -1.37
C PHE A 26 -38.56 -6.72 -0.25
N GLY A 27 -37.94 -7.87 -0.44
CA GLY A 27 -36.78 -8.27 0.35
C GLY A 27 -35.70 -7.20 0.14
N ALA A 28 -35.36 -6.43 1.17
CA ALA A 28 -34.18 -5.59 1.17
C ALA A 28 -32.98 -6.54 0.98
N VAL A 29 -32.38 -6.53 -0.21
CA VAL A 29 -31.06 -7.13 -0.44
C VAL A 29 -30.10 -6.28 0.38
N ALA A 30 -29.66 -6.78 1.51
CA ALA A 30 -28.55 -6.17 2.24
C ALA A 30 -27.37 -6.06 1.25
N PRO A 31 -26.69 -4.90 1.15
CA PRO A 31 -25.50 -4.83 0.37
C PRO A 31 -24.53 -5.91 0.89
N ALA A 32 -24.04 -6.76 0.00
CA ALA A 32 -22.99 -7.72 0.35
C ALA A 32 -21.85 -6.89 0.93
N ALA A 33 -21.37 -7.28 2.12
CA ALA A 33 -20.15 -6.71 2.66
C ALA A 33 -19.07 -6.84 1.57
N PRO A 34 -18.26 -5.81 1.33
CA PRO A 34 -17.18 -5.92 0.37
C PRO A 34 -16.35 -7.16 0.76
N ALA A 35 -16.20 -8.08 -0.19
CA ALA A 35 -15.34 -9.23 0.01
C ALA A 35 -13.93 -8.67 0.23
N HIS A 36 -13.31 -9.00 1.36
CA HIS A 36 -11.89 -8.74 1.56
C HIS A 36 -11.15 -9.36 0.37
N ALA A 37 -10.26 -8.58 -0.25
CA ALA A 37 -9.48 -9.12 -1.35
C ALA A 37 -8.60 -10.25 -0.81
N ALA A 38 -8.87 -11.45 -1.28
CA ALA A 38 -7.96 -12.57 -1.11
C ALA A 38 -6.77 -12.39 -2.05
N ASN A 39 -5.61 -12.92 -1.68
CA ASN A 39 -4.51 -13.07 -2.62
C ASN A 39 -4.80 -14.25 -3.57
N PRO A 40 -4.62 -14.08 -4.88
CA PRO A 40 -4.21 -12.86 -5.61
C PRO A 40 -5.29 -11.77 -5.62
N ILE A 41 -4.84 -10.49 -5.64
CA ILE A 41 -5.73 -9.30 -5.53
C ILE A 41 -6.66 -9.10 -6.73
N VAL A 42 -6.34 -9.68 -7.89
CA VAL A 42 -7.21 -9.79 -9.07
C VAL A 42 -7.06 -11.19 -9.68
N THR A 43 -8.16 -11.76 -10.16
CA THR A 43 -8.21 -13.14 -10.70
C THR A 43 -8.86 -13.24 -12.08
N HIS A 44 -9.45 -12.16 -12.59
CA HIS A 44 -10.09 -12.11 -13.91
C HIS A 44 -9.08 -11.87 -15.04
N VAL A 45 -7.84 -11.54 -14.70
CA VAL A 45 -6.72 -11.31 -15.61
C VAL A 45 -5.42 -11.70 -14.89
N TYR A 46 -4.47 -12.28 -15.60
CA TYR A 46 -3.16 -12.59 -15.04
C TYR A 46 -2.27 -11.34 -15.06
N THR A 47 -1.63 -11.05 -13.94
CA THR A 47 -0.81 -9.85 -13.72
C THR A 47 0.52 -10.24 -13.07
N ALA A 48 1.60 -9.65 -13.52
CA ALA A 48 2.95 -10.03 -13.09
C ALA A 48 3.85 -8.83 -12.83
N ASP A 49 4.97 -9.07 -12.17
CA ASP A 49 6.06 -8.11 -11.96
C ASP A 49 5.55 -6.77 -11.39
N PRO A 50 4.89 -6.80 -10.22
CA PRO A 50 4.21 -5.63 -9.69
C PRO A 50 5.15 -4.58 -9.14
N ALA A 51 4.86 -3.32 -9.44
CA ALA A 51 5.55 -2.15 -8.93
C ALA A 51 4.56 -1.23 -8.20
N PRO A 52 4.56 -1.19 -6.86
CA PRO A 52 3.67 -0.33 -6.09
C PRO A 52 4.16 1.12 -6.04
N LEU A 53 3.21 2.06 -6.11
CA LEU A 53 3.43 3.49 -5.93
C LEU A 53 2.30 4.09 -5.10
N VAL A 54 2.61 4.95 -4.13
CA VAL A 54 1.60 5.71 -3.38
C VAL A 54 1.54 7.15 -3.85
N VAL A 55 0.34 7.60 -4.23
CA VAL A 55 0.05 8.99 -4.58
C VAL A 55 -1.13 9.47 -3.76
N GLY A 56 -0.90 10.41 -2.86
CA GLY A 56 -1.92 10.86 -1.92
C GLY A 56 -2.42 9.71 -1.03
N ASN A 57 -3.72 9.47 -1.03
CA ASN A 57 -4.36 8.37 -0.27
C ASN A 57 -4.69 7.17 -1.16
N THR A 58 -3.89 6.89 -2.18
CA THR A 58 -4.12 5.79 -3.10
C THR A 58 -2.83 5.04 -3.36
N MET A 59 -2.85 3.74 -3.15
CA MET A 59 -1.81 2.82 -3.62
C MET A 59 -2.15 2.39 -5.03
N TYR A 60 -1.23 2.61 -5.96
CA TYR A 60 -1.26 2.09 -7.33
C TYR A 60 -0.31 0.91 -7.43
N VAL A 61 -0.66 -0.07 -8.24
CA VAL A 61 0.22 -1.18 -8.61
C VAL A 61 0.26 -1.27 -10.13
N TYR A 62 1.44 -1.05 -10.69
CA TYR A 62 1.71 -1.20 -12.11
C TYR A 62 2.18 -2.64 -12.34
N ALA A 63 1.54 -3.35 -13.25
CA ALA A 63 1.84 -4.77 -13.47
C ALA A 63 1.78 -5.12 -14.96
N GLY A 64 2.64 -5.99 -15.41
CA GLY A 64 2.57 -6.60 -16.73
C GLY A 64 1.36 -7.54 -16.81
N ARG A 65 0.80 -7.73 -17.98
CA ARG A 65 -0.23 -8.74 -18.24
C ARG A 65 0.40 -9.99 -18.82
N ASP A 66 0.26 -11.12 -18.12
CA ASP A 66 0.57 -12.44 -18.66
C ASP A 66 -0.56 -12.91 -19.58
N GLU A 67 -0.27 -13.12 -20.85
CA GLU A 67 -1.24 -13.50 -21.90
C GLU A 67 -0.97 -14.89 -22.48
N ALA A 68 -0.03 -15.65 -21.91
CA ALA A 68 0.36 -16.96 -22.41
C ALA A 68 -0.83 -17.95 -22.38
N PRO A 69 -1.19 -18.60 -23.49
CA PRO A 69 -2.18 -19.66 -23.49
C PRO A 69 -1.79 -20.82 -22.57
N THR A 70 -2.75 -21.56 -22.08
CA THR A 70 -2.50 -22.79 -21.31
C THR A 70 -1.65 -23.76 -22.10
N GLY A 71 -0.59 -24.29 -21.48
CA GLY A 71 0.37 -25.20 -22.11
C GLY A 71 1.47 -24.52 -22.91
N THR A 72 1.57 -23.19 -22.83
CA THR A 72 2.69 -22.44 -23.41
C THR A 72 3.75 -22.22 -22.34
N ASP A 73 5.01 -22.50 -22.66
CA ASP A 73 6.16 -22.38 -21.76
C ASP A 73 7.03 -21.15 -22.13
N THR A 74 6.38 -20.01 -22.37
CA THR A 74 7.05 -18.74 -22.67
C THR A 74 6.19 -17.56 -22.22
N PHE A 75 6.83 -16.45 -21.88
CA PHE A 75 6.13 -15.21 -21.58
C PHE A 75 5.52 -14.62 -22.85
N VAL A 76 4.25 -14.21 -22.75
CA VAL A 76 3.54 -13.43 -23.76
C VAL A 76 2.95 -12.24 -23.04
N MET A 77 3.59 -11.09 -23.18
CA MET A 77 3.22 -9.86 -22.46
C MET A 77 3.28 -8.68 -23.43
N ARG A 78 2.18 -7.92 -23.56
CA ARG A 78 2.07 -6.83 -24.54
C ARG A 78 1.63 -5.51 -23.93
N GLU A 79 1.12 -5.54 -22.71
CA GLU A 79 0.56 -4.37 -22.05
C GLU A 79 0.90 -4.35 -20.57
N TRP A 80 0.89 -3.14 -20.01
CA TRP A 80 0.93 -2.91 -18.58
C TRP A 80 -0.39 -2.36 -18.10
N ARG A 81 -0.86 -2.92 -17.00
CA ARG A 81 -2.11 -2.58 -16.33
C ARG A 81 -1.83 -1.79 -15.06
N VAL A 82 -2.82 -1.02 -14.62
CA VAL A 82 -2.75 -0.32 -13.35
C VAL A 82 -3.90 -0.75 -12.47
N LEU A 83 -3.57 -1.21 -11.28
CA LEU A 83 -4.51 -1.50 -10.21
C LEU A 83 -4.42 -0.38 -9.18
N SER A 84 -5.49 -0.07 -8.46
CA SER A 84 -5.44 0.89 -7.35
C SER A 84 -6.30 0.46 -6.18
N SER A 85 -5.89 0.92 -4.99
CA SER A 85 -6.60 0.71 -3.74
C SER A 85 -6.44 1.92 -2.82
N THR A 86 -7.48 2.22 -2.06
CA THR A 86 -7.44 3.21 -0.97
C THR A 86 -7.34 2.56 0.41
N ASP A 87 -7.34 1.22 0.48
CA ASP A 87 -7.33 0.45 1.72
C ASP A 87 -6.38 -0.77 1.70
N ALA A 88 -5.61 -0.96 0.62
CA ALA A 88 -4.73 -2.11 0.36
C ALA A 88 -5.45 -3.48 0.33
N ALA A 89 -6.78 -3.52 0.42
CA ALA A 89 -7.58 -4.73 0.44
C ALA A 89 -8.63 -4.77 -0.69
N THR A 90 -9.21 -3.64 -1.06
CA THR A 90 -10.19 -3.54 -2.15
C THR A 90 -9.52 -2.90 -3.36
N TRP A 91 -9.50 -3.60 -4.49
CA TRP A 91 -8.74 -3.19 -5.66
C TRP A 91 -9.62 -2.88 -6.86
N THR A 92 -9.27 -1.83 -7.57
CA THR A 92 -9.86 -1.45 -8.86
C THR A 92 -8.85 -1.70 -9.97
N ASP A 93 -9.21 -2.51 -10.96
CA ASP A 93 -8.43 -2.69 -12.18
C ASP A 93 -8.82 -1.61 -13.20
N HIS A 94 -7.88 -0.75 -13.54
CA HIS A 94 -8.06 0.33 -14.51
C HIS A 94 -7.79 -0.10 -15.96
N GLY A 95 -7.45 -1.36 -16.19
CA GLY A 95 -7.10 -1.88 -17.51
C GLY A 95 -5.69 -1.48 -17.94
N ALA A 96 -5.38 -1.73 -19.19
CA ALA A 96 -4.13 -1.35 -19.82
C ALA A 96 -3.97 0.18 -19.86
N ARG A 97 -2.81 0.68 -19.44
CA ARG A 97 -2.48 2.11 -19.45
C ARG A 97 -1.29 2.45 -20.33
N ALA A 98 -0.46 1.45 -20.63
CA ALA A 98 0.63 1.50 -21.59
C ALA A 98 0.85 0.08 -22.16
N GLY A 99 1.67 -0.03 -23.17
CA GLY A 99 2.03 -1.32 -23.78
C GLY A 99 3.16 -1.16 -24.78
N VAL A 100 3.52 -2.22 -25.49
CA VAL A 100 4.56 -2.19 -26.53
C VAL A 100 4.33 -1.05 -27.52
N GLY A 101 3.07 -0.80 -27.91
CA GLY A 101 2.70 0.29 -28.84
C GLY A 101 2.88 1.71 -28.29
N THR A 102 3.25 1.89 -27.01
CA THR A 102 3.63 3.21 -26.45
C THR A 102 4.97 3.68 -27.04
N PHE A 103 5.79 2.76 -27.50
CA PHE A 103 7.13 3.01 -28.04
C PHE A 103 7.22 2.60 -29.50
N ASP A 104 7.33 3.56 -30.42
CA ASP A 104 7.44 3.30 -31.87
C ASP A 104 8.64 2.42 -32.24
N TRP A 105 9.69 2.46 -31.42
CA TRP A 105 10.92 1.68 -31.60
C TRP A 105 10.85 0.27 -30.98
N ALA A 106 9.85 -0.04 -30.16
CA ALA A 106 9.67 -1.37 -29.60
C ALA A 106 8.96 -2.32 -30.57
N GLY A 107 9.25 -3.62 -30.44
CA GLY A 107 8.70 -4.68 -31.28
C GLY A 107 7.86 -5.69 -30.53
N ALA A 108 8.22 -5.99 -29.28
CA ALA A 108 7.61 -7.05 -28.49
C ALA A 108 7.88 -6.85 -26.98
N ASP A 109 7.31 -7.74 -26.18
CA ASP A 109 7.64 -7.98 -24.76
C ASP A 109 7.51 -6.77 -23.86
N ALA A 110 6.38 -6.65 -23.20
CA ALA A 110 6.10 -5.66 -22.17
C ALA A 110 6.33 -6.30 -20.78
N TRP A 111 7.61 -6.42 -20.35
CA TRP A 111 7.98 -7.10 -19.11
C TRP A 111 7.97 -6.15 -17.90
N ALA A 112 8.73 -6.47 -16.85
CA ALA A 112 8.73 -5.71 -15.61
C ALA A 112 8.95 -4.21 -15.81
N SER A 113 8.32 -3.42 -14.96
CA SER A 113 8.32 -1.96 -15.07
C SER A 113 8.07 -1.30 -13.72
N GLU A 114 8.47 -0.02 -13.59
CA GLU A 114 8.22 0.79 -12.41
C GLU A 114 7.92 2.25 -12.77
N VAL A 115 7.08 2.90 -11.97
CA VAL A 115 6.75 4.33 -12.14
C VAL A 115 7.33 5.14 -11.00
N GLU A 116 8.10 6.18 -11.34
CA GLU A 116 8.66 7.14 -10.40
C GLU A 116 8.06 8.54 -10.64
N PRO A 117 7.46 9.17 -9.61
CA PRO A 117 6.91 10.53 -9.72
C PRO A 117 8.02 11.59 -9.60
N ARG A 118 7.98 12.60 -10.44
CA ARG A 118 8.87 13.75 -10.38
C ARG A 118 8.20 15.03 -10.85
N ASN A 119 8.17 16.08 -10.00
CA ASN A 119 7.64 17.40 -10.36
C ASN A 119 6.23 17.37 -10.96
N GLY A 120 5.33 16.55 -10.39
CA GLY A 120 3.94 16.43 -10.86
C GLY A 120 3.78 15.56 -12.11
N ARG A 121 4.83 14.95 -12.60
CA ARG A 121 4.80 14.00 -13.70
C ARG A 121 5.17 12.59 -13.21
N TYR A 122 4.77 11.56 -13.97
CA TYR A 122 4.96 10.14 -13.67
C TYR A 122 5.78 9.51 -14.79
N TYR A 123 6.99 9.06 -14.48
CA TYR A 123 7.92 8.45 -15.43
C TYR A 123 7.85 6.94 -15.30
N TRP A 124 7.39 6.26 -16.33
CA TRP A 124 7.21 4.82 -16.36
C TRP A 124 8.37 4.15 -17.08
N TYR A 125 9.27 3.54 -16.34
CA TYR A 125 10.41 2.79 -16.84
C TYR A 125 10.00 1.35 -17.12
N THR A 126 10.31 0.84 -18.30
CA THR A 126 9.75 -0.42 -18.79
C THR A 126 10.80 -1.28 -19.45
N SER A 127 10.76 -2.59 -19.21
CA SER A 127 11.52 -3.55 -20.00
C SER A 127 10.76 -3.87 -21.28
N VAL A 128 11.33 -3.57 -22.44
CA VAL A 128 10.71 -3.89 -23.73
C VAL A 128 11.74 -4.42 -24.72
N ASN A 129 11.31 -5.30 -25.63
CA ASN A 129 12.12 -5.75 -26.75
C ASN A 129 12.12 -4.68 -27.83
N GLY A 130 13.25 -4.02 -28.01
CA GLY A 130 13.44 -3.04 -29.08
C GLY A 130 13.60 -3.71 -30.46
N ARG A 131 13.52 -2.91 -31.53
CA ARG A 131 13.80 -3.38 -32.90
C ARG A 131 15.27 -3.26 -33.27
N GLY A 132 16.11 -2.76 -32.34
CA GLY A 132 17.54 -2.61 -32.50
C GLY A 132 18.33 -3.89 -32.20
N PRO A 133 19.65 -3.82 -32.25
CA PRO A 133 20.51 -4.92 -31.77
C PRO A 133 20.35 -5.08 -30.25
N GLY A 134 20.35 -6.31 -29.79
CA GLY A 134 20.08 -6.69 -28.39
C GLY A 134 18.73 -7.40 -28.25
N TRP A 135 18.47 -7.90 -27.04
CA TRP A 135 17.22 -8.59 -26.77
C TRP A 135 16.23 -7.69 -26.03
N MET A 136 16.67 -7.04 -24.94
CA MET A 136 15.81 -6.21 -24.12
C MET A 136 16.44 -4.84 -23.86
N ASP A 137 15.62 -3.83 -23.92
CA ASP A 137 15.94 -2.43 -23.67
C ASP A 137 15.06 -1.87 -22.55
N ILE A 138 15.49 -0.78 -21.93
CA ILE A 138 14.67 -0.03 -20.99
C ILE A 138 14.17 1.24 -21.68
N GLY A 139 12.86 1.34 -21.84
CA GLY A 139 12.15 2.54 -22.28
C GLY A 139 11.71 3.39 -21.11
N VAL A 140 11.33 4.63 -21.38
CA VAL A 140 10.69 5.52 -20.42
C VAL A 140 9.51 6.22 -21.07
N ALA A 141 8.31 5.99 -20.53
CA ALA A 141 7.11 6.76 -20.89
C ALA A 141 6.80 7.79 -19.81
N VAL A 142 6.04 8.83 -20.14
CA VAL A 142 5.69 9.89 -19.20
C VAL A 142 4.22 10.28 -19.31
N GLY A 143 3.60 10.56 -18.17
CA GLY A 143 2.23 11.04 -18.05
C GLY A 143 2.11 12.10 -16.96
N ASP A 144 0.98 12.83 -16.95
CA ASP A 144 0.68 13.87 -15.96
C ASP A 144 -0.22 13.36 -14.83
N SER A 145 -0.53 12.06 -14.84
CA SER A 145 -1.36 11.37 -13.85
C SER A 145 -0.82 9.96 -13.63
N PRO A 146 -1.01 9.36 -12.43
CA PRO A 146 -0.64 7.96 -12.19
C PRO A 146 -1.40 6.96 -13.09
N LEU A 147 -2.49 7.38 -13.71
CA LEU A 147 -3.25 6.58 -14.69
C LEU A 147 -2.97 6.98 -16.15
N GLY A 148 -2.03 7.88 -16.38
CA GLY A 148 -1.70 8.40 -17.70
C GLY A 148 -2.71 9.43 -18.25
N PRO A 149 -2.82 9.59 -19.59
CA PRO A 149 -2.15 8.77 -20.61
C PRO A 149 -0.63 8.89 -20.57
N PHE A 150 0.06 7.80 -20.96
CA PHE A 150 1.51 7.75 -21.04
C PHE A 150 1.98 7.76 -22.48
N THR A 151 3.04 8.52 -22.75
CA THR A 151 3.68 8.64 -24.08
C THR A 151 5.18 8.43 -23.96
N ASP A 152 5.82 7.95 -25.01
CA ASP A 152 7.29 7.82 -25.05
C ASP A 152 7.94 9.17 -24.75
N ALA A 153 8.77 9.21 -23.71
CA ALA A 153 9.40 10.44 -23.23
C ALA A 153 10.71 10.79 -23.98
N LYS A 154 11.28 9.81 -24.72
CA LYS A 154 12.62 9.94 -25.31
C LYS A 154 12.68 9.68 -26.82
N GLY A 155 11.76 8.90 -27.37
CA GLY A 155 11.78 8.47 -28.78
C GLY A 155 12.81 7.40 -29.09
N GLY A 156 13.27 6.66 -28.07
CA GLY A 156 14.24 5.59 -28.14
C GLY A 156 14.58 5.04 -26.75
N PRO A 157 15.34 3.94 -26.64
CA PRO A 157 15.67 3.37 -25.34
C PRO A 157 16.47 4.33 -24.46
N LEU A 158 16.19 4.32 -23.17
CA LEU A 158 17.02 4.95 -22.14
C LEU A 158 18.30 4.13 -21.93
N ILE A 159 18.16 2.81 -21.89
CA ILE A 159 19.24 1.85 -21.72
C ILE A 159 19.07 0.75 -22.77
N SER A 160 20.16 0.38 -23.41
CA SER A 160 20.24 -0.68 -24.42
C SER A 160 21.62 -1.38 -24.34
N ASP A 161 21.83 -2.39 -25.15
CA ASP A 161 23.14 -3.05 -25.24
C ASP A 161 24.27 -2.11 -25.72
N SER A 162 23.94 -0.99 -26.36
CA SER A 162 24.91 0.04 -26.71
C SER A 162 25.28 0.96 -25.55
N THR A 163 24.58 0.90 -24.43
CA THR A 163 24.91 1.68 -23.23
C THR A 163 26.21 1.17 -22.64
N PRO A 164 27.24 2.01 -22.45
CA PRO A 164 28.50 1.58 -21.89
C PRO A 164 28.34 0.89 -20.54
N ASN A 165 28.96 -0.29 -20.39
CA ASN A 165 28.84 -1.14 -19.20
C ASN A 165 27.41 -1.61 -18.88
N SER A 166 26.57 -1.79 -19.89
CA SER A 166 25.22 -2.36 -19.77
C SER A 166 25.25 -3.77 -19.18
N SER A 167 24.12 -4.29 -18.73
CA SER A 167 24.02 -5.62 -18.10
C SER A 167 24.09 -6.78 -19.10
N GLY A 168 23.87 -6.54 -20.37
CA GLY A 168 23.68 -7.57 -21.41
C GLY A 168 22.27 -8.19 -21.42
N LEU A 169 21.52 -8.03 -20.32
CA LEU A 169 20.07 -8.26 -20.25
C LEU A 169 19.46 -7.08 -19.51
N ASN A 170 18.98 -6.09 -20.27
CA ASN A 170 18.48 -4.84 -19.71
C ASN A 170 16.98 -4.96 -19.37
N ILE A 171 16.71 -5.54 -18.22
CA ILE A 171 15.35 -5.77 -17.70
C ILE A 171 15.20 -5.24 -16.28
N ASP A 172 13.97 -5.22 -15.80
CA ASP A 172 13.59 -5.01 -14.41
C ASP A 172 14.13 -3.68 -13.84
N PRO A 173 13.80 -2.55 -14.46
CA PRO A 173 14.21 -1.27 -13.93
C PRO A 173 13.50 -0.96 -12.61
N THR A 174 14.27 -0.49 -11.61
CA THR A 174 13.73 0.19 -10.42
C THR A 174 14.37 1.57 -10.29
N VAL A 175 13.56 2.57 -9.97
CA VAL A 175 14.01 3.97 -9.87
C VAL A 175 13.65 4.50 -8.50
N PHE A 176 14.60 5.16 -7.89
CA PHE A 176 14.48 5.74 -6.57
C PHE A 176 14.99 7.18 -6.58
N THR A 177 14.18 8.12 -6.12
CA THR A 177 14.59 9.51 -5.89
C THR A 177 14.92 9.72 -4.41
N ASP A 178 16.15 10.11 -4.13
CA ASP A 178 16.61 10.37 -2.77
C ASP A 178 16.13 11.73 -2.23
N ASP A 179 16.29 11.95 -0.92
CA ASP A 179 15.86 13.18 -0.22
C ASP A 179 16.51 14.47 -0.75
N ASP A 180 17.71 14.37 -1.36
CA ASP A 180 18.39 15.48 -2.04
C ASP A 180 17.87 15.75 -3.46
N GLY A 181 16.94 14.91 -3.92
CA GLY A 181 16.36 14.99 -5.25
C GLY A 181 17.18 14.31 -6.35
N GLN A 182 18.29 13.64 -6.05
CA GLN A 182 19.00 12.80 -7.01
C GLN A 182 18.25 11.50 -7.24
N ALA A 183 17.93 11.20 -8.50
CA ALA A 183 17.33 9.93 -8.88
C ALA A 183 18.39 8.90 -9.30
N TYR A 184 18.13 7.65 -8.99
CA TYR A 184 18.97 6.50 -9.29
C TYR A 184 18.14 5.43 -9.98
N ILE A 185 18.71 4.73 -10.95
CA ILE A 185 18.12 3.59 -11.61
C ILE A 185 18.98 2.34 -11.39
N TYR A 186 18.35 1.23 -11.05
CA TYR A 186 18.92 -0.11 -11.03
C TYR A 186 18.22 -0.97 -12.06
N TRP A 187 18.91 -1.92 -12.66
CA TRP A 187 18.35 -2.85 -13.63
C TRP A 187 19.25 -4.07 -13.83
N GLY A 188 18.75 -5.06 -14.54
CA GLY A 188 19.51 -6.19 -15.06
C GLY A 188 18.98 -7.54 -14.62
N GLY A 189 19.37 -8.56 -15.37
CA GLY A 189 19.04 -9.95 -15.11
C GLY A 189 20.26 -10.87 -15.26
N TYR A 190 20.09 -12.13 -14.86
CA TYR A 190 21.11 -13.19 -14.97
C TYR A 190 22.45 -12.80 -14.37
N TRP A 191 22.45 -12.38 -13.09
CA TRP A 191 23.61 -11.88 -12.33
C TRP A 191 24.20 -10.54 -12.81
N GLY A 192 23.57 -9.92 -13.79
CA GLY A 192 24.06 -8.71 -14.46
C GLY A 192 23.57 -7.40 -13.87
N VAL A 193 23.44 -7.24 -12.54
CA VAL A 193 22.95 -6.00 -11.94
C VAL A 193 23.80 -4.77 -12.32
N ARG A 194 23.13 -3.68 -12.64
CA ARG A 194 23.71 -2.37 -12.94
C ARG A 194 22.97 -1.27 -12.18
N ALA A 195 23.65 -0.15 -11.99
CA ALA A 195 23.05 1.06 -11.44
C ALA A 195 23.67 2.32 -12.07
N ALA A 196 22.90 3.38 -12.11
CA ALA A 196 23.36 4.69 -12.56
C ALA A 196 22.55 5.81 -11.87
N LYS A 197 23.07 7.03 -11.91
CA LYS A 197 22.29 8.22 -11.63
C LYS A 197 21.46 8.59 -12.85
N LEU A 198 20.30 9.23 -12.61
CA LEU A 198 19.51 9.89 -13.64
C LEU A 198 19.70 11.40 -13.57
N LYS A 199 19.70 12.04 -14.73
CA LYS A 199 19.62 13.51 -14.80
C LYS A 199 18.27 14.00 -14.26
N PRO A 200 18.15 15.28 -13.86
CA PRO A 200 16.89 15.83 -13.38
C PRO A 200 15.70 15.72 -14.36
N ASN A 201 15.97 15.53 -15.66
CA ASN A 201 14.93 15.30 -16.67
C ASN A 201 14.35 13.88 -16.65
N MET A 202 14.92 12.95 -15.88
CA MET A 202 14.48 11.56 -15.69
C MET A 202 14.57 10.66 -16.94
N ILE A 203 15.12 11.13 -18.06
CA ILE A 203 15.19 10.41 -19.34
C ILE A 203 16.61 10.26 -19.89
N GLU A 204 17.59 10.59 -19.07
CA GLU A 204 19.01 10.45 -19.40
C GLU A 204 19.81 9.99 -18.19
N LEU A 205 20.85 9.18 -18.42
CA LEU A 205 21.81 8.82 -17.36
C LEU A 205 22.71 10.02 -17.03
N ASP A 206 23.07 10.13 -15.74
CA ASP A 206 23.98 11.14 -15.22
C ASP A 206 25.27 10.48 -14.70
N GLY A 207 26.26 10.38 -15.58
CA GLY A 207 27.55 9.76 -15.28
C GLY A 207 27.60 8.27 -15.65
N PRO A 208 28.60 7.54 -15.11
CA PRO A 208 28.89 6.16 -15.53
C PRO A 208 27.89 5.17 -14.94
N VAL A 209 27.66 4.10 -15.70
CA VAL A 209 27.01 2.87 -15.20
C VAL A 209 27.99 2.11 -14.31
N VAL A 210 27.52 1.76 -13.11
CA VAL A 210 28.31 1.03 -12.12
C VAL A 210 27.72 -0.36 -11.86
N THR A 211 28.58 -1.28 -11.38
CA THR A 211 28.14 -2.60 -10.92
C THR A 211 28.05 -2.58 -9.39
N PRO A 212 26.85 -2.66 -8.79
CA PRO A 212 26.68 -2.73 -7.33
C PRO A 212 27.49 -3.88 -6.73
N GLN A 213 28.16 -3.61 -5.60
CA GLN A 213 28.99 -4.58 -4.91
C GLN A 213 28.35 -5.00 -3.59
N GLY A 214 28.54 -6.27 -3.17
CA GLY A 214 28.09 -6.80 -1.88
C GLY A 214 26.70 -7.46 -1.90
N LEU A 215 26.12 -7.64 -3.08
CA LEU A 215 24.91 -8.45 -3.26
C LEU A 215 25.27 -9.93 -3.33
N THR A 216 24.42 -10.79 -2.77
CA THR A 216 24.63 -12.25 -2.76
C THR A 216 23.63 -12.90 -3.71
N ASN A 217 24.15 -13.61 -4.73
CA ASN A 217 23.36 -14.40 -5.67
C ASN A 217 22.26 -13.60 -6.39
N PHE A 218 22.51 -12.33 -6.67
CA PHE A 218 21.56 -11.52 -7.46
C PHE A 218 21.23 -12.25 -8.77
N TRP A 219 19.92 -12.34 -9.06
CA TRP A 219 19.44 -12.93 -10.31
C TRP A 219 18.75 -11.88 -11.19
N GLU A 220 17.71 -11.20 -10.67
CA GLU A 220 16.91 -10.19 -11.37
C GLU A 220 16.06 -9.39 -10.39
N ALA A 221 15.11 -8.58 -10.89
CA ALA A 221 14.07 -7.90 -10.13
C ALA A 221 14.57 -7.05 -8.95
N PRO A 222 15.49 -6.12 -9.17
CA PRO A 222 15.89 -5.19 -8.11
C PRO A 222 14.71 -4.28 -7.73
N TRP A 223 14.58 -3.99 -6.44
CA TRP A 223 13.65 -3.00 -5.91
C TRP A 223 14.35 -2.16 -4.84
N MET A 224 14.39 -0.84 -5.02
CA MET A 224 15.08 0.05 -4.11
C MET A 224 14.11 0.90 -3.31
N PHE A 225 14.34 1.03 -1.99
CA PHE A 225 13.62 1.94 -1.12
C PHE A 225 14.50 2.42 0.04
N LYS A 226 14.04 3.47 0.75
CA LYS A 226 14.73 4.04 1.90
C LYS A 226 13.84 4.01 3.13
N ARG A 227 14.42 3.67 4.28
CA ARG A 227 13.74 3.72 5.56
C ARG A 227 14.69 4.15 6.66
N ASN A 228 14.33 5.17 7.44
CA ASN A 228 15.12 5.68 8.58
C ASN A 228 16.58 5.96 8.21
N GLY A 229 16.84 6.56 7.04
CA GLY A 229 18.17 6.90 6.56
C GLY A 229 18.99 5.72 6.01
N LEU A 230 18.48 4.51 6.03
CA LEU A 230 19.11 3.30 5.48
C LEU A 230 18.48 2.94 4.14
N TYR A 231 19.32 2.62 3.14
CA TYR A 231 18.88 2.16 1.84
C TYR A 231 18.74 0.64 1.84
N TYR A 232 17.68 0.17 1.20
CA TYR A 232 17.36 -1.25 1.04
C TYR A 232 17.30 -1.56 -0.45
N LEU A 233 17.96 -2.62 -0.86
CA LEU A 233 17.85 -3.18 -2.20
C LEU A 233 17.35 -4.61 -2.06
N MET A 234 16.11 -4.86 -2.44
CA MET A 234 15.55 -6.20 -2.60
C MET A 234 15.82 -6.70 -4.01
N TYR A 235 15.85 -8.00 -4.19
CA TYR A 235 16.08 -8.63 -5.50
C TYR A 235 15.73 -10.11 -5.47
N ALA A 236 15.32 -10.63 -6.63
CA ALA A 236 15.22 -12.07 -6.83
C ALA A 236 16.63 -12.69 -6.87
N ALA A 237 16.82 -13.79 -6.13
CA ALA A 237 18.09 -14.48 -6.04
C ALA A 237 17.99 -15.88 -6.63
N ASN A 238 19.00 -16.26 -7.40
CA ASN A 238 19.20 -17.66 -7.81
C ASN A 238 20.13 -18.33 -6.81
N ASP A 239 19.55 -18.99 -5.82
CA ASP A 239 20.27 -19.46 -4.65
C ASP A 239 19.86 -20.89 -4.31
N THR A 240 20.28 -21.80 -5.16
CA THR A 240 20.08 -23.25 -4.95
C THR A 240 20.71 -23.69 -3.64
N GLY A 241 19.92 -24.26 -2.74
CA GLY A 241 20.34 -24.69 -1.42
C GLY A 241 20.32 -23.60 -0.33
N GLY A 242 20.10 -22.33 -0.68
CA GLY A 242 19.94 -21.23 0.28
C GLY A 242 18.49 -21.01 0.68
N CYS A 243 17.74 -20.32 -0.16
CA CYS A 243 16.32 -20.05 0.05
C CYS A 243 15.40 -20.90 -0.84
N VAL A 244 15.96 -21.69 -1.76
CA VAL A 244 15.27 -22.69 -2.57
C VAL A 244 15.97 -24.04 -2.40
N THR A 245 15.19 -25.11 -2.37
CA THR A 245 15.68 -26.48 -2.14
C THR A 245 15.90 -27.25 -3.44
N ASP A 246 15.44 -26.72 -4.56
CA ASP A 246 15.55 -27.31 -5.89
C ASP A 246 16.24 -26.36 -6.88
N SER A 247 16.32 -26.73 -8.15
CA SER A 247 16.89 -25.91 -9.22
C SER A 247 16.00 -24.74 -9.63
N ALA A 248 14.81 -24.60 -9.06
CA ALA A 248 13.97 -23.45 -9.31
C ALA A 248 14.47 -22.25 -8.48
N TYR A 249 14.61 -21.17 -9.10
CA TYR A 249 14.83 -19.84 -8.54
C TYR A 249 13.45 -19.19 -8.44
N ALA A 250 13.24 -18.26 -7.71
CA ALA A 250 13.85 -17.21 -7.08
C ALA A 250 13.19 -17.02 -5.71
N CYS A 251 13.96 -16.85 -4.69
CA CYS A 251 13.50 -16.21 -3.47
C CYS A 251 13.82 -14.71 -3.55
N GLN A 252 13.15 -13.89 -2.74
CA GLN A 252 13.51 -12.49 -2.57
C GLN A 252 14.52 -12.36 -1.43
N ARG A 253 15.69 -11.85 -1.74
CA ARG A 253 16.71 -11.43 -0.78
C ARG A 253 16.77 -9.92 -0.67
N TYR A 254 17.48 -9.42 0.33
CA TYR A 254 17.75 -7.99 0.43
C TYR A 254 19.15 -7.72 1.00
N ALA A 255 19.63 -6.54 0.67
CA ALA A 255 20.82 -5.94 1.22
C ALA A 255 20.54 -4.51 1.66
N THR A 256 21.39 -3.98 2.55
CA THR A 256 21.30 -2.59 3.01
C THR A 256 22.60 -1.84 2.78
N ALA A 257 22.50 -0.53 2.62
CA ALA A 257 23.63 0.38 2.48
C ALA A 257 23.38 1.73 3.13
N THR A 258 24.43 2.47 3.40
CA THR A 258 24.36 3.88 3.85
C THR A 258 24.46 4.88 2.70
N SER A 259 24.58 4.38 1.47
CA SER A 259 24.64 5.17 0.23
C SER A 259 23.78 4.50 -0.84
N PRO A 260 23.09 5.29 -1.70
CA PRO A 260 22.20 4.75 -2.72
C PRO A 260 22.89 3.91 -3.81
N LEU A 261 24.20 3.93 -3.95
CA LEU A 261 24.96 3.07 -4.86
C LEU A 261 25.78 2.00 -4.14
N GLY A 262 25.57 1.80 -2.85
CA GLY A 262 26.32 0.85 -2.03
C GLY A 262 27.62 1.44 -1.45
N PRO A 263 28.59 0.60 -1.01
CA PRO A 263 28.54 -0.86 -1.07
C PRO A 263 27.41 -1.46 -0.22
N TRP A 264 26.88 -2.58 -0.70
CA TRP A 264 25.73 -3.26 -0.08
C TRP A 264 26.19 -4.32 0.92
N THR A 265 25.44 -4.49 1.98
CA THR A 265 25.60 -5.58 2.95
C THR A 265 24.39 -6.48 2.88
N HIS A 266 24.60 -7.74 2.47
CA HIS A 266 23.56 -8.75 2.44
C HIS A 266 22.95 -8.97 3.84
N ARG A 267 21.62 -9.09 3.95
CA ARG A 267 20.90 -9.23 5.22
C ARG A 267 20.11 -10.52 5.37
N GLY A 268 19.63 -11.09 4.28
CA GLY A 268 18.87 -12.34 4.34
C GLY A 268 17.76 -12.43 3.32
N VAL A 269 16.80 -13.32 3.61
CA VAL A 269 15.63 -13.62 2.79
C VAL A 269 14.43 -12.82 3.29
N VAL A 270 13.75 -12.14 2.37
CA VAL A 270 12.48 -11.45 2.64
C VAL A 270 11.30 -12.39 2.40
N LEU A 271 11.33 -13.12 1.29
CA LEU A 271 10.25 -14.00 0.85
C LEU A 271 10.87 -15.24 0.22
N ASP A 272 10.41 -16.40 0.65
CA ASP A 272 10.80 -17.66 0.02
C ASP A 272 10.27 -17.74 -1.40
N ARG A 273 10.63 -18.81 -2.11
CA ARG A 273 10.03 -19.13 -3.38
C ARG A 273 8.51 -19.16 -3.27
N VAL A 274 7.86 -18.51 -4.22
CA VAL A 274 6.41 -18.55 -4.40
C VAL A 274 6.00 -19.68 -5.35
N SER A 275 4.72 -19.80 -5.67
CA SER A 275 4.21 -20.86 -6.55
C SER A 275 4.61 -20.73 -8.02
N SER A 276 5.14 -19.57 -8.47
CA SER A 276 5.74 -19.38 -9.80
C SER A 276 7.25 -19.60 -9.78
N THR A 277 7.86 -19.82 -10.95
CA THR A 277 9.32 -19.98 -11.08
C THR A 277 10.09 -18.66 -10.96
N THR A 278 9.44 -17.52 -11.22
CA THR A 278 9.99 -16.18 -10.99
C THR A 278 9.42 -15.59 -9.71
N ASN A 279 10.12 -14.61 -9.17
CA ASN A 279 9.65 -13.84 -8.02
C ASN A 279 10.09 -12.38 -8.19
N HIS A 280 9.13 -11.49 -8.35
CA HIS A 280 9.36 -10.07 -8.49
C HIS A 280 8.52 -9.34 -7.44
N ALA A 281 9.16 -8.56 -6.58
CA ALA A 281 8.47 -7.89 -5.48
C ALA A 281 8.87 -6.43 -5.35
N GLY A 282 7.86 -5.58 -5.14
CA GLY A 282 8.03 -4.19 -4.75
C GLY A 282 7.62 -3.95 -3.29
N VAL A 283 8.14 -2.91 -2.68
CA VAL A 283 7.84 -2.50 -1.30
C VAL A 283 7.37 -1.07 -1.27
N VAL A 284 6.33 -0.80 -0.50
CA VAL A 284 5.80 0.55 -0.34
C VAL A 284 5.27 0.77 1.06
N GLN A 285 5.37 2.00 1.55
CA GLN A 285 4.65 2.42 2.75
C GLN A 285 3.34 3.09 2.34
N PHE A 286 2.23 2.56 2.85
CA PHE A 286 0.90 3.10 2.59
C PHE A 286 0.10 3.17 3.89
N ASN A 287 -0.49 4.34 4.18
CA ASN A 287 -1.28 4.57 5.39
C ASN A 287 -0.58 4.10 6.67
N GLY A 288 0.75 4.38 6.78
CA GLY A 288 1.59 4.03 7.94
C GLY A 288 2.07 2.59 8.02
N GLN A 289 1.51 1.68 7.22
CA GLN A 289 1.92 0.28 7.14
C GLN A 289 2.89 0.08 5.96
N TRP A 290 3.81 -0.88 6.10
CA TRP A 290 4.66 -1.33 5.00
C TRP A 290 4.06 -2.56 4.35
N TYR A 291 4.07 -2.58 3.03
CA TYR A 291 3.55 -3.68 2.21
C TYR A 291 4.63 -4.20 1.30
N VAL A 292 4.59 -5.49 1.07
CA VAL A 292 5.28 -6.15 -0.03
C VAL A 292 4.24 -6.59 -1.05
N VAL A 293 4.45 -6.21 -2.30
CA VAL A 293 3.60 -6.56 -3.44
C VAL A 293 4.42 -7.46 -4.34
N TYR A 294 3.94 -8.64 -4.64
CA TYR A 294 4.68 -9.67 -5.37
C TYR A 294 3.72 -10.46 -6.28
N HIS A 295 4.21 -11.40 -7.04
CA HIS A 295 3.32 -12.25 -7.84
C HIS A 295 3.41 -13.73 -7.43
N THR A 296 2.34 -14.48 -7.71
CA THR A 296 2.23 -15.93 -7.51
C THR A 296 1.61 -16.59 -8.75
N ALA A 297 1.54 -17.92 -8.77
CA ALA A 297 0.79 -18.68 -9.79
C ALA A 297 -0.58 -19.16 -9.28
N ASP A 298 -1.11 -18.58 -8.18
CA ASP A 298 -2.22 -19.14 -7.40
C ASP A 298 -3.61 -18.74 -7.92
N ALA A 299 -3.72 -17.86 -8.93
CA ALA A 299 -5.00 -17.57 -9.54
C ALA A 299 -5.59 -18.81 -10.25
N PRO A 300 -6.92 -18.93 -10.34
CA PRO A 300 -7.54 -20.02 -11.09
C PRO A 300 -6.99 -20.14 -12.52
N GLY A 301 -6.45 -21.31 -12.90
CA GLY A 301 -5.76 -21.51 -14.18
C GLY A 301 -4.37 -20.88 -14.27
N GLY A 302 -3.81 -20.40 -13.17
CA GLY A 302 -2.48 -19.81 -13.07
C GLY A 302 -1.36 -20.79 -13.41
N GLY A 303 -0.15 -20.27 -13.45
CA GLY A 303 1.08 -21.01 -13.76
C GLY A 303 2.26 -20.08 -13.92
N ASN A 304 3.43 -20.61 -14.26
CA ASN A 304 4.69 -19.85 -14.41
C ASN A 304 4.60 -18.66 -15.39
N PHE A 305 3.74 -18.76 -16.38
CA PHE A 305 3.52 -17.76 -17.43
C PHE A 305 2.10 -17.16 -17.38
N ARG A 306 1.39 -17.38 -16.28
CA ARG A 306 0.07 -16.83 -15.93
C ARG A 306 0.06 -16.52 -14.45
N ARG A 307 0.87 -15.54 -14.09
CA ARG A 307 1.09 -15.09 -12.71
C ARG A 307 -0.03 -14.15 -12.27
N SER A 308 -0.13 -13.88 -11.00
CA SER A 308 -1.11 -12.93 -10.45
C SER A 308 -0.57 -12.25 -9.21
N VAL A 309 -0.82 -10.95 -9.10
CA VAL A 309 -0.31 -10.10 -8.02
C VAL A 309 -0.96 -10.44 -6.67
N ALA A 310 -0.12 -10.51 -5.66
CA ALA A 310 -0.48 -10.65 -4.25
C ALA A 310 0.13 -9.52 -3.42
N VAL A 311 -0.47 -9.23 -2.28
CA VAL A 311 -0.04 -8.18 -1.33
C VAL A 311 -0.04 -8.74 0.07
N ASP A 312 1.02 -8.50 0.84
CA ASP A 312 1.11 -8.82 2.26
C ASP A 312 1.78 -7.70 3.06
N LEU A 313 1.64 -7.75 4.38
CA LEU A 313 2.32 -6.82 5.27
C LEU A 313 3.82 -7.12 5.32
N LEU A 314 4.62 -6.07 5.31
CA LEU A 314 6.06 -6.13 5.54
C LEU A 314 6.40 -5.56 6.92
N HIS A 315 7.08 -6.34 7.75
CA HIS A 315 7.47 -5.93 9.09
C HIS A 315 8.99 -5.81 9.22
N PHE A 316 9.41 -4.87 10.07
CA PHE A 316 10.80 -4.67 10.42
C PHE A 316 11.05 -5.02 11.88
N ASN A 317 12.24 -5.52 12.17
CA ASN A 317 12.75 -5.63 13.53
C ASN A 317 13.25 -4.26 14.02
N ALA A 318 13.49 -4.15 15.32
CA ALA A 318 13.98 -2.91 15.94
C ALA A 318 15.35 -2.46 15.37
N ASP A 319 16.17 -3.40 14.89
CA ASP A 319 17.47 -3.13 14.27
C ASP A 319 17.37 -2.74 12.77
N GLY A 320 16.15 -2.62 12.24
CA GLY A 320 15.88 -2.29 10.84
C GLY A 320 15.94 -3.48 9.89
N THR A 321 16.23 -4.70 10.35
CA THR A 321 16.14 -5.88 9.50
C THR A 321 14.70 -6.22 9.17
N ILE A 322 14.48 -6.76 7.96
CA ILE A 322 13.15 -7.18 7.51
C ILE A 322 12.82 -8.54 8.14
N ARG A 323 11.62 -8.67 8.69
CA ARG A 323 11.06 -9.97 9.06
C ARG A 323 10.66 -10.73 7.81
N LYS A 324 11.04 -12.00 7.73
CA LYS A 324 10.66 -12.86 6.62
C LYS A 324 9.15 -12.90 6.47
N VAL A 325 8.66 -12.64 5.28
CA VAL A 325 7.25 -12.64 4.93
C VAL A 325 6.77 -14.07 4.72
N VAL A 326 5.62 -14.39 5.25
CA VAL A 326 4.89 -15.62 4.97
C VAL A 326 3.69 -15.24 4.10
N PRO A 327 3.64 -15.68 2.84
CA PRO A 327 2.53 -15.40 1.95
C PRO A 327 1.18 -15.81 2.56
N THR A 328 0.18 -14.95 2.45
CA THR A 328 -1.17 -15.24 2.89
C THR A 328 -2.13 -15.38 1.71
N THR A 329 -3.14 -16.22 1.86
CA THR A 329 -4.24 -16.34 0.88
C THR A 329 -5.32 -15.28 1.10
N THR A 330 -5.33 -14.64 2.26
CA THR A 330 -6.34 -13.63 2.63
C THR A 330 -5.92 -12.20 2.28
N GLY A 331 -4.64 -11.99 1.96
CA GLY A 331 -4.09 -10.63 1.83
C GLY A 331 -4.08 -9.86 3.16
N PRO A 332 -3.62 -8.59 3.15
CA PRO A 332 -3.63 -7.74 4.34
C PRO A 332 -5.07 -7.34 4.71
N PRO A 333 -5.33 -7.05 5.99
CA PRO A 333 -6.59 -6.44 6.38
C PRO A 333 -6.74 -5.07 5.72
N PRO A 334 -7.99 -4.60 5.51
CA PRO A 334 -8.24 -3.26 4.98
C PRO A 334 -7.58 -2.18 5.83
N ASN A 335 -6.89 -1.27 5.17
CA ASN A 335 -6.24 -0.11 5.77
C ASN A 335 -6.72 1.18 5.05
N PRO A 336 -7.96 1.63 5.28
CA PRO A 336 -8.66 2.63 4.47
C PRO A 336 -8.17 4.08 4.64
N GLY A 337 -6.95 4.28 5.06
CA GLY A 337 -6.44 5.63 5.28
C GLY A 337 -6.86 6.20 6.63
N GLY A 338 -6.21 5.75 7.61
CA GLY A 338 -6.25 6.11 9.02
C GLY A 338 -5.14 5.37 9.75
N GLY A 339 -4.47 4.42 9.09
CA GLY A 339 -3.47 3.56 9.69
C GLY A 339 -2.12 4.22 9.94
N GLY A 340 -1.79 5.27 9.20
CA GLY A 340 -0.64 6.12 9.49
C GLY A 340 -1.04 7.43 10.16
N PRO A 341 -0.13 8.08 10.89
CA PRO A 341 -0.42 9.40 11.45
C PRO A 341 -0.75 10.38 10.30
N PRO A 342 -1.81 11.20 10.44
CA PRO A 342 -2.15 12.20 9.41
C PRO A 342 -0.98 13.11 9.09
N ALA A 343 -0.86 13.51 7.82
CA ALA A 343 0.19 14.45 7.41
C ALA A 343 0.05 15.80 8.13
N GLY A 344 1.18 16.46 8.40
CA GLY A 344 1.25 17.77 9.05
C GLY A 344 2.24 17.81 10.23
N THR A 345 2.47 19.00 10.77
CA THR A 345 3.38 19.17 11.90
C THR A 345 2.75 18.64 13.18
N ASN A 346 3.20 17.49 13.63
CA ASN A 346 2.79 16.88 14.90
C ASN A 346 3.51 17.55 16.09
N LEU A 347 2.75 18.08 17.01
CA LEU A 347 3.23 18.78 18.22
C LEU A 347 3.42 17.84 19.42
N ALA A 348 2.86 16.64 19.39
CA ALA A 348 2.87 15.70 20.51
C ALA A 348 4.29 15.34 21.00
N PRO A 349 5.30 15.09 20.13
CA PRO A 349 6.66 14.76 20.60
C PRO A 349 7.34 15.84 21.43
N SER A 350 6.89 17.11 21.33
CA SER A 350 7.41 18.24 22.10
C SER A 350 6.66 18.51 23.41
N ALA A 351 5.63 17.70 23.72
CA ALA A 351 4.80 17.85 24.90
C ALA A 351 5.25 16.95 26.06
N THR A 352 4.88 17.34 27.30
CA THR A 352 4.86 16.44 28.43
C THR A 352 3.48 15.83 28.55
N ALA A 353 3.39 14.49 28.50
CA ALA A 353 2.14 13.75 28.60
C ALA A 353 1.82 13.43 30.09
N THR A 354 0.57 13.63 30.51
CA THR A 354 0.02 13.24 31.79
C THR A 354 -1.37 12.62 31.62
N THR A 355 -1.89 11.98 32.67
CA THR A 355 -3.19 11.31 32.63
C THR A 355 -3.85 11.33 34.02
N SER A 356 -5.18 11.12 34.04
CA SER A 356 -5.92 10.89 35.29
C SER A 356 -5.51 9.60 35.98
N TYR A 357 -5.18 8.56 35.24
CA TYR A 357 -4.73 7.27 35.73
C TYR A 357 -4.06 6.47 34.61
N VAL A 358 -2.99 5.74 34.94
CA VAL A 358 -2.36 4.75 34.08
C VAL A 358 -2.30 3.40 34.80
N SER A 359 -2.67 2.35 34.09
CA SER A 359 -2.59 0.98 34.62
C SER A 359 -1.14 0.56 34.88
N PRO A 360 -0.87 -0.34 35.83
CA PRO A 360 0.48 -0.81 36.10
C PRO A 360 1.19 -1.52 34.98
N TRP A 361 0.45 -1.99 33.97
CA TRP A 361 0.98 -2.72 32.81
C TRP A 361 1.18 -1.84 31.57
N GLU A 362 0.71 -0.61 31.62
CA GLU A 362 0.72 0.33 30.49
C GLU A 362 1.60 1.56 30.82
N SER A 363 1.79 2.40 29.80
CA SER A 363 2.67 3.57 29.90
C SER A 363 2.08 4.81 29.24
N VAL A 364 2.17 5.95 29.92
CA VAL A 364 1.82 7.27 29.35
C VAL A 364 2.71 7.61 28.14
N ALA A 365 3.93 7.08 28.08
CA ALA A 365 4.84 7.32 26.96
C ALA A 365 4.30 6.76 25.62
N ALA A 366 3.35 5.83 25.65
CA ALA A 366 2.68 5.33 24.45
C ALA A 366 1.98 6.43 23.65
N LEU A 367 1.50 7.50 24.31
CA LEU A 367 0.69 8.53 23.67
C LEU A 367 1.41 9.28 22.54
N HIS A 368 2.75 9.30 22.50
CA HIS A 368 3.54 10.05 21.53
C HIS A 368 4.93 9.45 21.28
N ASN A 369 5.06 8.13 21.38
CA ASN A 369 6.33 7.45 21.17
C ASN A 369 6.72 7.32 19.68
N GLY A 370 5.83 7.75 18.76
CA GLY A 370 6.03 7.66 17.32
C GLY A 370 5.86 6.24 16.78
N GLY A 371 5.27 5.35 17.56
CA GLY A 371 4.90 4.02 17.10
C GLY A 371 3.85 4.07 15.99
N VAL A 372 3.90 3.12 15.08
CA VAL A 372 2.83 2.90 14.10
C VAL A 372 2.20 1.55 14.43
N PRO A 373 1.04 1.56 15.13
CA PRO A 373 0.40 0.33 15.53
C PRO A 373 -0.11 -0.47 14.33
N ALA A 374 0.06 -1.78 14.37
CA ALA A 374 -0.45 -2.68 13.33
C ALA A 374 -1.98 -2.87 13.43
N ASN A 375 -2.52 -2.83 14.66
CA ASN A 375 -3.95 -2.92 14.96
C ASN A 375 -4.19 -2.43 16.40
N SER A 376 -5.44 -2.36 16.84
CA SER A 376 -5.80 -1.88 18.18
C SER A 376 -5.30 -2.76 19.34
N ALA A 377 -4.97 -4.03 19.09
CA ALA A 377 -4.40 -4.96 20.09
C ALA A 377 -2.87 -5.03 20.02
N ASP A 378 -2.21 -4.16 19.27
CA ASP A 378 -0.76 -4.17 19.07
C ASP A 378 -0.01 -3.83 20.36
N ARG A 379 0.72 -4.82 20.89
CA ARG A 379 1.61 -4.68 22.05
C ARG A 379 3.10 -4.77 21.67
N SER A 380 3.42 -4.70 20.39
CA SER A 380 4.82 -4.66 19.92
C SER A 380 5.54 -3.37 20.32
N ASN A 381 4.76 -2.30 20.58
CA ASN A 381 5.17 -1.04 21.19
C ASN A 381 4.48 -0.86 22.54
N LEU A 382 4.73 0.31 23.18
CA LEU A 382 4.01 0.67 24.39
C LEU A 382 2.53 0.90 24.08
N ALA A 383 1.67 0.56 25.04
CA ALA A 383 0.27 0.92 25.06
C ALA A 383 -0.03 1.79 26.31
N TYR A 384 -0.97 2.71 26.21
CA TYR A 384 -1.60 3.38 27.34
C TYR A 384 -2.95 2.72 27.60
N GLY A 385 -3.26 2.48 28.88
CA GLY A 385 -4.56 2.01 29.32
C GLY A 385 -4.83 2.51 30.75
N ASN A 386 -6.10 2.69 31.07
CA ASN A 386 -6.52 3.16 32.39
C ASN A 386 -7.24 2.08 33.23
N TRP A 387 -7.08 0.80 32.86
CA TRP A 387 -7.64 -0.29 33.67
C TRP A 387 -7.11 -0.25 35.14
N PRO A 388 -7.97 -0.45 36.17
CA PRO A 388 -9.38 -0.83 36.12
C PRO A 388 -10.36 0.38 36.19
N GLN A 389 -9.93 1.58 35.85
CA GLN A 389 -10.78 2.77 35.97
C GLN A 389 -11.89 2.76 34.93
N GLN A 390 -13.10 3.14 35.35
CA GLN A 390 -14.29 3.24 34.52
C GLN A 390 -14.76 4.69 34.42
N GLY A 391 -15.79 4.92 33.59
CA GLY A 391 -16.35 6.25 33.41
C GLY A 391 -15.45 7.15 32.58
N THR A 392 -15.40 8.44 32.88
CA THR A 392 -14.60 9.41 32.13
C THR A 392 -13.22 9.57 32.73
N GLN A 393 -12.21 9.28 31.94
CA GLN A 393 -10.79 9.50 32.24
C GLN A 393 -10.21 10.51 31.23
N TRP A 394 -8.98 10.95 31.42
CA TRP A 394 -8.37 11.89 30.49
C TRP A 394 -6.87 11.63 30.33
N VAL A 395 -6.36 12.00 29.15
CA VAL A 395 -4.93 12.19 28.83
C VAL A 395 -4.71 13.65 28.45
N GLU A 396 -3.50 14.18 28.71
CA GLU A 396 -3.20 15.60 28.54
C GLU A 396 -1.78 15.81 28.03
N TYR A 397 -1.62 16.74 27.11
CA TYR A 397 -0.34 17.32 26.71
C TYR A 397 -0.16 18.72 27.32
N THR A 398 1.05 18.97 27.83
CA THR A 398 1.50 20.29 28.27
C THR A 398 2.74 20.73 27.51
N TRP A 399 2.72 21.93 26.95
CA TRP A 399 3.85 22.58 26.27
C TRP A 399 4.40 23.75 27.08
N PRO A 400 5.72 24.04 27.00
CA PRO A 400 6.34 25.18 27.70
C PRO A 400 5.79 26.57 27.26
N SER A 401 5.25 26.63 26.03
CA SER A 401 4.63 27.84 25.46
C SER A 401 3.35 27.47 24.68
N ALA A 402 2.47 28.45 24.51
CA ALA A 402 1.23 28.24 23.77
C ALA A 402 1.48 27.72 22.35
N ARG A 403 0.70 26.73 21.93
CA ARG A 403 0.70 26.12 20.60
C ARG A 403 -0.63 26.39 19.92
N GLN A 404 -0.58 26.60 18.61
CA GLN A 404 -1.76 26.62 17.77
C GLN A 404 -2.13 25.20 17.38
N VAL A 405 -3.33 24.76 17.74
CA VAL A 405 -3.81 23.39 17.48
C VAL A 405 -5.21 23.48 16.85
N ASN A 406 -5.48 22.71 15.81
CA ASN A 406 -6.79 22.63 15.17
C ASN A 406 -7.26 21.20 14.87
N ARG A 407 -6.43 20.20 15.19
CA ARG A 407 -6.70 18.80 14.86
C ARG A 407 -5.94 17.87 15.80
N VAL A 408 -6.58 16.76 16.16
CA VAL A 408 -5.92 15.63 16.83
C VAL A 408 -6.19 14.35 16.03
N ALA A 409 -5.30 13.36 16.20
CA ALA A 409 -5.50 12.01 15.71
C ALA A 409 -5.29 11.02 16.84
N THR A 410 -6.12 10.00 16.91
CA THR A 410 -6.18 9.04 18.00
C THR A 410 -6.15 7.63 17.45
N TYR A 411 -5.23 6.81 17.93
CA TYR A 411 -5.22 5.37 17.69
C TYR A 411 -5.62 4.65 18.98
N TRP A 412 -6.79 4.02 18.96
CA TRP A 412 -7.36 3.39 20.14
C TRP A 412 -6.71 2.05 20.44
N PHE A 413 -6.54 1.74 21.73
CA PHE A 413 -6.07 0.46 22.23
C PHE A 413 -7.26 -0.37 22.71
N ASP A 414 -7.29 -1.63 22.30
CA ASP A 414 -8.27 -2.65 22.68
C ASP A 414 -7.52 -3.96 22.94
N ASP A 415 -7.55 -4.45 24.17
CA ASP A 415 -6.84 -5.68 24.55
C ASP A 415 -7.73 -6.94 24.45
N GLY A 416 -8.98 -6.76 24.04
CA GLY A 416 -9.98 -7.85 23.96
C GLY A 416 -10.40 -8.39 25.33
N GLN A 417 -10.08 -7.70 26.42
CA GLN A 417 -10.35 -8.13 27.78
C GLN A 417 -11.00 -7.01 28.63
N GLY A 418 -10.21 -6.15 29.26
CA GLY A 418 -10.68 -5.11 30.18
C GLY A 418 -10.58 -3.70 29.62
N ILE A 419 -9.77 -3.50 28.61
CA ILE A 419 -9.62 -2.24 27.85
C ILE A 419 -10.30 -2.42 26.49
N ASP A 420 -11.17 -1.50 26.13
CA ASP A 420 -11.95 -1.52 24.88
C ASP A 420 -12.07 -0.10 24.30
N LEU A 421 -12.55 -0.03 23.08
CA LEU A 421 -12.87 1.22 22.40
C LEU A 421 -13.83 2.05 23.26
N PRO A 422 -13.66 3.39 23.38
CA PRO A 422 -14.52 4.20 24.23
C PRO A 422 -15.94 4.32 23.70
N ALA A 423 -16.85 4.74 24.58
CA ALA A 423 -18.20 5.15 24.21
C ALA A 423 -18.21 6.54 23.54
N SER A 424 -17.34 7.45 23.99
CA SER A 424 -17.22 8.81 23.45
C SER A 424 -15.91 9.46 23.86
N CYS A 425 -15.55 10.55 23.17
CA CYS A 425 -14.44 11.40 23.55
C CYS A 425 -14.70 12.88 23.27
N GLN A 426 -13.99 13.76 23.97
CA GLN A 426 -14.04 15.21 23.82
C GLN A 426 -12.66 15.83 23.97
N VAL A 427 -12.28 16.67 23.01
CA VAL A 427 -11.06 17.48 23.09
C VAL A 427 -11.34 18.75 23.85
N GLN A 428 -10.46 19.08 24.81
CA GLN A 428 -10.54 20.28 25.63
C GLN A 428 -9.22 21.02 25.59
N TYR A 429 -9.25 22.35 25.70
CA TYR A 429 -8.07 23.19 25.78
C TYR A 429 -8.06 24.03 27.06
N TRP A 430 -6.87 24.37 27.55
CA TRP A 430 -6.67 25.21 28.72
C TRP A 430 -6.73 26.69 28.34
N THR A 431 -7.60 27.47 28.97
CA THR A 431 -7.76 28.91 28.74
C THR A 431 -6.83 29.79 29.56
N GLY A 432 -6.03 29.19 30.47
CA GLY A 432 -5.29 29.88 31.51
C GLY A 432 -5.92 29.73 32.91
N SER A 433 -7.23 29.41 32.97
CA SER A 433 -7.98 29.27 34.22
C SER A 433 -8.89 28.04 34.26
N ALA A 434 -9.34 27.54 33.11
CA ALA A 434 -10.26 26.39 33.03
C ALA A 434 -10.04 25.61 31.73
N TYR A 435 -10.45 24.33 31.72
CA TYR A 435 -10.60 23.53 30.52
C TYR A 435 -11.97 23.79 29.89
N LEU A 436 -11.97 24.15 28.63
CA LEU A 436 -13.18 24.28 27.82
C LEU A 436 -13.12 23.31 26.63
N PRO A 437 -14.27 22.82 26.14
CA PRO A 437 -14.32 22.11 24.88
C PRO A 437 -13.76 22.98 23.75
N VAL A 438 -13.02 22.37 22.82
CA VAL A 438 -12.55 23.08 21.63
C VAL A 438 -13.74 23.54 20.78
N PRO A 439 -13.67 24.74 20.14
CA PRO A 439 -14.80 25.26 19.38
C PRO A 439 -15.00 24.50 18.09
N GLY A 440 -16.25 24.20 17.74
CA GLY A 440 -16.60 23.55 16.48
C GLY A 440 -15.97 22.18 16.29
N GLN A 441 -15.82 21.41 17.39
CA GLN A 441 -15.32 20.04 17.32
C GLN A 441 -16.21 19.22 16.36
N SER A 442 -15.57 18.55 15.37
CA SER A 442 -16.21 17.48 14.62
C SER A 442 -16.59 16.32 15.57
N SER A 443 -17.31 15.32 15.07
CA SER A 443 -17.46 14.08 15.82
C SER A 443 -16.08 13.60 16.28
N CYS A 444 -16.00 13.01 17.48
CA CYS A 444 -14.80 12.32 17.93
C CYS A 444 -14.95 10.84 17.51
N PRO A 445 -14.43 10.42 16.34
CA PRO A 445 -14.70 9.10 15.83
C PRO A 445 -14.01 8.04 16.69
N VAL A 446 -14.71 6.93 16.91
CA VAL A 446 -14.20 5.76 17.62
C VAL A 446 -14.22 4.58 16.68
N ALA A 447 -13.04 4.17 16.21
CA ALA A 447 -12.86 3.00 15.35
C ALA A 447 -11.57 2.28 15.76
N GLY A 448 -11.60 0.95 15.74
CA GLY A 448 -10.41 0.11 15.92
C GLY A 448 -9.52 0.10 14.68
N ASP A 449 -8.29 -0.33 14.86
CA ASP A 449 -7.30 -0.62 13.83
C ASP A 449 -6.93 0.55 12.90
N THR A 450 -7.17 1.79 13.33
CA THR A 450 -6.93 2.98 12.51
C THR A 450 -6.76 4.25 13.36
N TYR A 451 -6.07 5.26 12.80
CA TYR A 451 -6.14 6.62 13.33
C TYR A 451 -7.51 7.24 13.03
N THR A 452 -8.16 7.73 14.05
CA THR A 452 -9.37 8.54 13.93
C THR A 452 -9.04 10.01 14.11
N VAL A 453 -9.56 10.89 13.26
CA VAL A 453 -9.23 12.32 13.24
C VAL A 453 -10.39 13.15 13.76
N THR A 454 -10.09 14.05 14.70
CA THR A 454 -11.02 15.07 15.21
C THR A 454 -10.48 16.45 14.84
N THR A 455 -11.26 17.21 14.11
CA THR A 455 -10.96 18.61 13.71
C THR A 455 -11.77 19.59 14.55
N PHE A 456 -11.23 20.81 14.72
CA PHE A 456 -11.89 21.87 15.46
C PHE A 456 -11.34 23.26 15.06
N GLY A 457 -12.03 24.31 15.50
CA GLY A 457 -11.51 25.68 15.31
C GLY A 457 -10.18 25.86 16.02
N THR A 458 -9.23 26.54 15.38
CA THR A 458 -7.88 26.73 15.93
C THR A 458 -7.92 27.34 17.33
N VAL A 459 -7.26 26.70 18.28
CA VAL A 459 -7.06 27.19 19.64
C VAL A 459 -5.58 27.47 19.91
N SER A 460 -5.28 28.51 20.68
CA SER A 460 -3.94 28.80 21.20
C SER A 460 -3.90 28.41 22.67
N THR A 461 -3.12 27.38 23.02
CA THR A 461 -3.13 26.81 24.35
C THR A 461 -1.78 26.25 24.76
N THR A 462 -1.50 26.24 26.08
CA THR A 462 -0.37 25.51 26.67
C THR A 462 -0.72 24.10 27.09
N ARG A 463 -2.03 23.74 27.12
CA ARG A 463 -2.47 22.37 27.48
C ARG A 463 -3.65 21.94 26.63
N LEU A 464 -3.56 20.73 26.11
CA LEU A 464 -4.63 20.06 25.38
C LEU A 464 -4.98 18.77 26.11
N ARG A 465 -6.28 18.50 26.29
CA ARG A 465 -6.78 17.32 27.00
C ARG A 465 -7.75 16.56 26.10
N LEU A 466 -7.65 15.24 26.12
CA LEU A 466 -8.65 14.33 25.58
C LEU A 466 -9.37 13.66 26.75
N ALA A 467 -10.63 14.03 26.95
CA ALA A 467 -11.53 13.35 27.88
C ALA A 467 -12.17 12.16 27.16
N VAL A 468 -12.08 10.98 27.75
CA VAL A 468 -12.49 9.71 27.14
C VAL A 468 -13.45 9.02 28.10
N THR A 469 -14.65 8.69 27.62
CA THR A 469 -15.67 7.99 28.41
C THR A 469 -15.72 6.53 27.99
N ALA A 470 -15.47 5.64 28.95
CA ALA A 470 -15.49 4.21 28.75
C ALA A 470 -16.92 3.66 28.49
N ARG A 471 -17.03 2.54 27.83
CA ARG A 471 -18.24 1.73 27.81
C ARG A 471 -18.49 1.13 29.20
N PRO A 472 -19.76 0.84 29.56
CA PRO A 472 -20.09 0.27 30.88
C PRO A 472 -19.29 -1.00 31.19
N GLY A 473 -18.67 -1.04 32.35
CA GLY A 473 -17.90 -2.19 32.81
C GLY A 473 -16.48 -2.31 32.24
N LEU A 474 -16.07 -1.41 31.35
CA LEU A 474 -14.79 -1.44 30.65
C LEU A 474 -13.95 -0.21 30.97
N SER A 475 -12.66 -0.28 30.64
CA SER A 475 -11.69 0.81 30.66
C SER A 475 -11.31 1.21 29.23
N THR A 476 -10.51 2.27 29.06
CA THR A 476 -10.11 2.76 27.74
C THR A 476 -8.60 2.79 27.60
N GLY A 477 -8.12 2.74 26.34
CA GLY A 477 -6.71 2.79 26.03
C GLY A 477 -6.38 3.48 24.72
N LEU A 478 -5.11 3.82 24.55
CA LEU A 478 -4.56 4.52 23.40
C LEU A 478 -3.19 3.90 23.04
N LEU A 479 -2.96 3.69 21.76
CA LEU A 479 -1.64 3.36 21.23
C LEU A 479 -0.88 4.60 20.80
N GLU A 480 -1.61 5.63 20.31
CA GLU A 480 -1.07 6.94 19.94
C GLU A 480 -2.14 8.03 20.09
N TRP A 481 -1.72 9.23 20.48
CA TRP A 481 -2.55 10.44 20.44
C TRP A 481 -1.71 11.61 19.92
N LEU A 482 -2.04 12.12 18.76
CA LEU A 482 -1.25 13.12 18.05
C LEU A 482 -2.01 14.45 18.02
N ALA A 483 -1.27 15.58 18.07
CA ALA A 483 -1.82 16.92 18.01
C ALA A 483 -1.16 17.72 16.90
N TYR A 484 -1.93 18.39 16.05
CA TYR A 484 -1.41 19.03 14.85
C TYR A 484 -1.59 20.53 14.83
N GLN A 485 -0.54 21.18 14.34
CA GLN A 485 -0.56 22.60 14.00
C GLN A 485 -1.43 22.83 12.75
N PRO A 486 -2.14 23.99 12.64
CA PRO A 486 -2.89 24.39 11.46
C PRO A 486 -2.07 24.44 10.17
#